data_5fb7619369f3bcc438ab1b5a4f7659e7
#
_entry.id   5fb7619369f3bcc438ab1b5a4f7659e7
#
_cell.length_a   1.000
_cell.length_b   1.000
_cell.length_c   1.000
_cell.angle_alpha   90.00
_cell.angle_beta   90.00
_cell.angle_gamma   90.00
#
_symmetry.space_group_name_H-M   'P 1'
#
loop_
_entity.id
_entity.type
_entity.pdbx_description
1 polymer ?
#
loop_
_entity_poly.entity_id
_entity_poly.type
_entity_poly.pdbx_seq_one_letter_code
_entity_poly.pdbx_strand_id
1 'polypeptide(L)'
;MKIPCYEFTGQWLVSIGRPAKSGVWIIWGSSGNGKSSFVMQLAKYLCAFDKVIYDSLEESTGLSLQMSLKRHRMEEVRKRLLILDREPIDQLEERLKRRGSPRVVIIDSFQYSGLSYPAYKELKERHPRKLFVFISHAEGMHPAGRTARKVEYDADVKVMVSGFKAWCKSRFMEQPGEPYTIWEEGAAKTWMEDGQKENAPEEPAV
;
A
#
# COMPACT_ATOMS: atom_id res chain seq x y z
N MET A 1 -10.49 16.11 21.27
CA MET A 1 -9.48 16.59 20.27
C MET A 1 -9.87 16.00 18.91
N LYS A 2 -10.04 16.82 17.87
CA LYS A 2 -10.44 16.32 16.54
C LYS A 2 -9.24 15.67 15.85
N ILE A 3 -9.34 14.37 15.50
CA ILE A 3 -8.30 13.65 14.76
C ILE A 3 -8.32 14.14 13.31
N PRO A 4 -7.19 14.59 12.75
CA PRO A 4 -7.13 15.05 11.37
C PRO A 4 -7.29 13.86 10.41
N CYS A 5 -8.20 13.97 9.43
CA CYS A 5 -8.48 12.97 8.42
C CYS A 5 -8.10 13.48 7.02
N TYR A 6 -7.89 12.54 6.10
CA TYR A 6 -7.78 12.84 4.67
C TYR A 6 -9.18 13.01 4.08
N GLU A 7 -9.38 14.09 3.35
CA GLU A 7 -10.60 14.32 2.58
C GLU A 7 -10.45 13.69 1.18
N PHE A 8 -10.52 12.37 1.14
CA PHE A 8 -10.43 11.63 -0.12
C PHE A 8 -11.65 11.88 -1.00
N THR A 9 -11.48 11.74 -2.30
CA THR A 9 -12.51 11.92 -3.33
C THR A 9 -12.45 10.79 -4.36
N GLY A 10 -13.48 10.66 -5.20
CA GLY A 10 -13.55 9.66 -6.27
C GLY A 10 -13.41 8.23 -5.75
N GLN A 11 -12.72 7.38 -6.51
CA GLN A 11 -12.52 5.99 -6.13
C GLN A 11 -11.86 5.83 -4.76
N TRP A 12 -10.92 6.71 -4.37
CA TRP A 12 -10.26 6.65 -3.07
C TRP A 12 -11.23 6.80 -1.90
N LEU A 13 -12.21 7.70 -2.03
CA LEU A 13 -13.27 7.86 -1.03
C LEU A 13 -14.14 6.61 -0.94
N VAL A 14 -14.55 6.08 -2.08
CA VAL A 14 -15.44 4.91 -2.15
C VAL A 14 -14.75 3.65 -1.61
N SER A 15 -13.45 3.49 -1.88
CA SER A 15 -12.70 2.28 -1.49
C SER A 15 -12.15 2.33 -0.06
N ILE A 16 -11.75 3.50 0.45
CA ILE A 16 -11.03 3.63 1.74
C ILE A 16 -11.80 4.50 2.75
N GLY A 17 -12.63 5.42 2.28
CA GLY A 17 -13.33 6.37 3.13
C GLY A 17 -12.50 7.63 3.43
N ARG A 18 -12.66 8.16 4.65
CA ARG A 18 -11.93 9.33 5.16
C ARG A 18 -10.96 8.91 6.27
N PRO A 19 -9.82 8.34 5.95
CA PRO A 19 -8.92 7.80 6.94
C PRO A 19 -8.19 8.89 7.72
N ALA A 20 -7.79 8.56 8.94
CA ALA A 20 -6.92 9.42 9.74
C ALA A 20 -5.58 9.66 9.03
N LYS A 21 -5.00 10.84 9.24
CA LYS A 21 -3.68 11.23 8.68
C LYS A 21 -2.49 10.58 9.39
N SER A 22 -2.74 9.63 10.29
CA SER A 22 -1.73 8.85 11.00
C SER A 22 -2.27 7.45 11.23
N GLY A 23 -1.38 6.52 11.57
CA GLY A 23 -1.72 5.13 11.82
C GLY A 23 -0.96 4.19 10.90
N VAL A 24 -1.51 3.03 10.65
CA VAL A 24 -0.86 1.97 9.88
C VAL A 24 -1.78 1.42 8.80
N TRP A 25 -1.26 1.33 7.60
CA TRP A 25 -1.86 0.62 6.48
C TRP A 25 -0.95 -0.54 6.06
N ILE A 26 -1.54 -1.62 5.60
CA ILE A 26 -0.81 -2.71 4.98
C ILE A 26 -1.44 -3.05 3.63
N ILE A 27 -0.58 -3.21 2.61
CA ILE A 27 -0.97 -3.52 1.24
C ILE A 27 -0.21 -4.78 0.84
N TRP A 28 -0.92 -5.79 0.36
CA TRP A 28 -0.29 -7.02 -0.10
C TRP A 28 -0.92 -7.54 -1.38
N GLY A 29 -0.23 -8.42 -2.05
CA GLY A 29 -0.69 -9.06 -3.28
C GLY A 29 0.41 -9.85 -3.96
N SER A 30 0.04 -10.82 -4.75
CA SER A 30 0.97 -11.61 -5.54
C SER A 30 1.65 -10.77 -6.63
N SER A 31 2.80 -11.23 -7.10
CA SER A 31 3.49 -10.59 -8.22
C SER A 31 2.60 -10.54 -9.46
N GLY A 32 2.72 -9.49 -10.28
CA GLY A 32 1.98 -9.33 -11.53
C GLY A 32 0.53 -8.85 -11.40
N ASN A 33 -0.01 -8.68 -10.18
CA ASN A 33 -1.41 -8.30 -9.95
C ASN A 33 -1.67 -6.78 -9.86
N GLY A 34 -0.67 -5.94 -10.14
CA GLY A 34 -0.82 -4.48 -10.14
C GLY A 34 -0.45 -3.80 -8.81
N LYS A 35 0.12 -4.51 -7.82
CA LYS A 35 0.48 -3.98 -6.50
C LYS A 35 1.36 -2.72 -6.60
N SER A 36 2.47 -2.78 -7.34
CA SER A 36 3.38 -1.62 -7.51
C SER A 36 2.68 -0.43 -8.18
N SER A 37 1.81 -0.68 -9.16
CA SER A 37 1.01 0.39 -9.79
C SER A 37 0.03 1.02 -8.79
N PHE A 38 -0.66 0.24 -7.99
CA PHE A 38 -1.54 0.75 -6.94
C PHE A 38 -0.78 1.62 -5.94
N VAL A 39 0.39 1.15 -5.47
CA VAL A 39 1.21 1.88 -4.50
C VAL A 39 1.71 3.21 -5.08
N MET A 40 2.12 3.24 -6.36
CA MET A 40 2.52 4.50 -7.03
C MET A 40 1.35 5.47 -7.18
N GLN A 41 0.14 4.98 -7.55
CA GLN A 41 -1.06 5.81 -7.62
C GLN A 41 -1.43 6.36 -6.25
N LEU A 42 -1.38 5.53 -5.20
CA LEU A 42 -1.62 5.95 -3.82
C LEU A 42 -0.60 6.99 -3.35
N ALA A 43 0.70 6.74 -3.57
CA ALA A 43 1.75 7.68 -3.21
C ALA A 43 1.56 9.04 -3.88
N LYS A 44 1.25 9.03 -5.18
CA LYS A 44 0.94 10.26 -5.93
C LYS A 44 -0.26 11.00 -5.36
N TYR A 45 -1.34 10.27 -5.04
CA TYR A 45 -2.55 10.84 -4.47
C TYR A 45 -2.30 11.43 -3.08
N LEU A 46 -1.57 10.73 -2.21
CA LEU A 46 -1.20 11.23 -0.88
C LEU A 46 -0.31 12.47 -0.94
N CYS A 47 0.49 12.63 -1.99
CA CYS A 47 1.25 13.85 -2.24
C CYS A 47 0.38 15.11 -2.45
N ALA A 48 -0.91 14.96 -2.77
CA ALA A 48 -1.83 16.12 -2.81
C ALA A 48 -2.06 16.69 -1.40
N PHE A 49 -1.94 15.88 -0.36
CA PHE A 49 -2.24 16.26 1.03
C PHE A 49 -0.98 16.51 1.86
N ASP A 50 -0.01 15.60 1.81
CA ASP A 50 1.17 15.60 2.67
C ASP A 50 2.45 15.29 1.87
N LYS A 51 3.62 15.45 2.50
CA LYS A 51 4.88 14.93 1.97
C LYS A 51 4.96 13.43 2.20
N VAL A 52 5.49 12.70 1.23
CA VAL A 52 5.59 11.24 1.22
C VAL A 52 7.06 10.83 1.11
N ILE A 53 7.48 9.87 1.94
CA ILE A 53 8.66 9.04 1.74
C ILE A 53 8.22 7.73 1.10
N TYR A 54 8.95 7.28 0.09
CA TYR A 54 8.88 5.94 -0.46
C TYR A 54 10.25 5.29 -0.34
N ASP A 55 10.38 4.34 0.56
CA ASP A 55 11.60 3.59 0.77
C ASP A 55 11.53 2.26 0.01
N SER A 56 12.36 2.13 -1.04
CA SER A 56 12.44 0.95 -1.89
C SER A 56 13.47 -0.01 -1.34
N LEU A 57 13.07 -0.86 -0.41
CA LEU A 57 13.94 -1.84 0.23
C LEU A 57 14.20 -3.06 -0.67
N GLU A 58 13.22 -3.46 -1.48
CA GLU A 58 13.28 -4.65 -2.32
C GLU A 58 13.98 -4.39 -3.65
N GLU A 59 13.43 -3.48 -4.46
CA GLU A 59 13.89 -3.27 -5.84
C GLU A 59 15.04 -2.26 -5.96
N SER A 60 15.38 -1.54 -4.86
CA SER A 60 16.31 -0.40 -4.96
C SER A 60 15.80 0.67 -5.93
N THR A 61 16.68 1.58 -6.35
CA THR A 61 16.37 2.59 -7.38
C THR A 61 16.69 2.10 -8.81
N GLY A 62 16.58 0.80 -9.04
CA GLY A 62 16.86 0.16 -10.31
C GLY A 62 15.89 0.55 -11.45
N LEU A 63 16.13 -0.03 -12.62
CA LEU A 63 15.37 0.29 -13.84
C LEU A 63 13.85 0.08 -13.67
N SER A 64 13.44 -0.99 -12.99
CA SER A 64 12.03 -1.31 -12.73
C SER A 64 11.32 -0.16 -12.02
N LEU A 65 11.89 0.34 -10.91
CA LEU A 65 11.35 1.48 -10.18
C LEU A 65 11.34 2.75 -11.03
N GLN A 66 12.43 3.04 -11.77
CA GLN A 66 12.50 4.21 -12.65
C GLN A 66 11.41 4.18 -13.73
N MET A 67 11.17 3.02 -14.35
CA MET A 67 10.10 2.84 -15.33
C MET A 67 8.71 3.03 -14.68
N SER A 68 8.52 2.54 -13.46
CA SER A 68 7.28 2.72 -12.70
C SER A 68 7.03 4.19 -12.37
N LEU A 69 8.04 4.91 -11.89
CA LEU A 69 7.97 6.35 -11.61
C LEU A 69 7.60 7.14 -12.86
N LYS A 70 8.20 6.81 -14.01
CA LYS A 70 7.90 7.46 -15.30
C LYS A 70 6.48 7.14 -15.77
N ARG A 71 6.06 5.87 -15.72
CA ARG A 71 4.71 5.43 -16.11
C ARG A 71 3.61 6.16 -15.34
N HIS A 72 3.82 6.36 -14.05
CA HIS A 72 2.87 7.06 -13.17
C HIS A 72 3.08 8.57 -13.11
N ARG A 73 4.01 9.11 -13.93
CA ARG A 73 4.30 10.55 -14.00
C ARG A 73 4.58 11.15 -12.62
N MET A 74 5.45 10.48 -11.85
CA MET A 74 5.77 10.89 -10.47
C MET A 74 6.58 12.18 -10.39
N GLU A 75 7.14 12.64 -11.50
CA GLU A 75 7.77 13.96 -11.63
C GLU A 75 6.82 15.13 -11.28
N GLU A 76 5.51 14.95 -11.48
CA GLU A 76 4.50 15.97 -11.14
C GLU A 76 4.46 16.23 -9.62
N VAL A 77 4.82 15.26 -8.81
CA VAL A 77 4.82 15.35 -7.34
C VAL A 77 6.22 15.38 -6.72
N ARG A 78 7.29 15.55 -7.52
CA ARG A 78 8.69 15.49 -7.08
C ARG A 78 9.05 16.39 -5.88
N LYS A 79 8.33 17.49 -5.69
CA LYS A 79 8.53 18.40 -4.55
C LYS A 79 7.98 17.87 -3.23
N ARG A 80 7.14 16.85 -3.29
CA ARG A 80 6.45 16.25 -2.14
C ARG A 80 6.75 14.76 -1.95
N LEU A 81 7.41 14.11 -2.92
CA LEU A 81 7.83 12.73 -2.88
C LEU A 81 9.35 12.63 -2.70
N LEU A 82 9.78 11.91 -1.70
CA LEU A 82 11.17 11.53 -1.46
C LEU A 82 11.30 10.02 -1.66
N ILE A 83 12.11 9.62 -2.64
CA ILE A 83 12.47 8.21 -2.86
C ILE A 83 13.75 7.93 -2.08
N LEU A 84 13.76 6.86 -1.30
CA LEU A 84 14.92 6.34 -0.60
C LEU A 84 15.34 5.02 -1.24
N ASP A 85 16.63 4.75 -1.20
CA ASP A 85 17.24 3.55 -1.76
C ASP A 85 17.73 2.66 -0.64
N ARG A 86 16.88 1.71 -0.24
CA ARG A 86 17.20 0.72 0.81
C ARG A 86 17.69 1.36 2.11
N GLU A 87 17.04 2.44 2.54
CA GLU A 87 17.44 3.09 3.78
C GLU A 87 17.07 2.18 4.98
N PRO A 88 18.02 1.77 5.82
CA PRO A 88 17.72 0.97 7.00
C PRO A 88 16.76 1.67 7.95
N ILE A 89 15.92 0.91 8.66
CA ILE A 89 14.85 1.46 9.51
C ILE A 89 15.39 2.43 10.57
N ASP A 90 16.56 2.18 11.14
CA ASP A 90 17.19 3.08 12.11
C ASP A 90 17.57 4.44 11.49
N GLN A 91 18.09 4.45 10.28
CA GLN A 91 18.39 5.69 9.53
C GLN A 91 17.10 6.41 9.11
N LEU A 92 16.09 5.65 8.65
CA LEU A 92 14.77 6.19 8.39
C LEU A 92 14.18 6.85 9.63
N GLU A 93 14.28 6.24 10.81
CA GLU A 93 13.82 6.83 12.07
C GLU A 93 14.52 8.15 12.40
N GLU A 94 15.84 8.24 12.23
CA GLU A 94 16.58 9.48 12.43
C GLU A 94 16.09 10.59 11.49
N ARG A 95 15.74 10.24 10.27
CA ARG A 95 15.10 11.16 9.33
C ARG A 95 13.72 11.62 9.80
N LEU A 96 12.91 10.69 10.34
CA LEU A 96 11.53 10.98 10.80
C LEU A 96 11.51 11.89 12.05
N LYS A 97 12.54 11.88 12.88
CA LYS A 97 12.68 12.76 14.05
C LYS A 97 12.90 14.23 13.68
N ARG A 98 13.38 14.51 12.47
CA ARG A 98 13.67 15.88 12.02
C ARG A 98 12.38 16.69 11.88
N ARG A 99 12.44 17.98 12.23
CA ARG A 99 11.34 18.92 12.06
C ARG A 99 10.96 19.02 10.56
N GLY A 100 9.67 18.94 10.25
CA GLY A 100 9.17 19.00 8.87
C GLY A 100 9.38 17.74 8.06
N SER A 101 9.80 16.61 8.70
CA SER A 101 9.88 15.31 8.04
C SER A 101 8.53 14.90 7.45
N PRO A 102 8.50 14.17 6.32
CA PRO A 102 7.27 13.72 5.68
C PRO A 102 6.33 12.99 6.63
N ARG A 103 5.03 13.21 6.46
CA ARG A 103 3.99 12.57 7.29
C ARG A 103 3.77 11.13 6.88
N VAL A 104 3.77 10.85 5.58
CA VAL A 104 3.52 9.52 5.03
C VAL A 104 4.84 8.81 4.77
N VAL A 105 4.92 7.57 5.20
CA VAL A 105 6.11 6.71 5.07
C VAL A 105 5.66 5.38 4.46
N ILE A 106 6.02 5.15 3.21
CA ILE A 106 5.77 3.91 2.47
C ILE A 106 7.04 3.07 2.52
N ILE A 107 6.93 1.82 2.96
CA ILE A 107 8.04 0.87 3.10
C ILE A 107 7.77 -0.32 2.19
N ASP A 108 8.55 -0.46 1.14
CA ASP A 108 8.40 -1.50 0.10
C ASP A 108 9.68 -2.36 -0.04
N SER A 109 9.70 -3.58 0.49
CA SER A 109 8.61 -4.26 1.12
C SER A 109 8.92 -4.61 2.59
N PHE A 110 7.88 -4.97 3.35
CA PHE A 110 7.98 -5.32 4.77
C PHE A 110 8.98 -6.45 5.04
N GLN A 111 9.08 -7.43 4.12
CA GLN A 111 9.98 -8.57 4.23
C GLN A 111 11.46 -8.16 4.31
N TYR A 112 11.83 -7.06 3.67
CA TYR A 112 13.19 -6.54 3.64
C TYR A 112 13.48 -5.49 4.73
N SER A 113 12.47 -5.08 5.49
CA SER A 113 12.63 -4.07 6.55
C SER A 113 13.38 -4.58 7.78
N GLY A 114 13.48 -5.89 7.98
CA GLY A 114 14.03 -6.49 9.20
C GLY A 114 13.18 -6.28 10.45
N LEU A 115 11.98 -5.69 10.33
CA LEU A 115 11.13 -5.39 11.48
C LEU A 115 10.56 -6.66 12.11
N SER A 116 10.91 -6.90 13.37
CA SER A 116 10.15 -7.79 14.23
C SER A 116 8.83 -7.11 14.66
N TYR A 117 7.87 -7.89 15.17
CA TYR A 117 6.61 -7.29 15.64
C TYR A 117 6.79 -6.30 16.81
N PRO A 118 7.65 -6.56 17.80
CA PRO A 118 7.99 -5.56 18.82
C PRO A 118 8.57 -4.28 18.22
N ALA A 119 9.57 -4.40 17.34
CA ALA A 119 10.20 -3.23 16.70
C ALA A 119 9.20 -2.41 15.85
N TYR A 120 8.28 -3.07 15.15
CA TYR A 120 7.17 -2.41 14.47
C TYR A 120 6.29 -1.61 15.44
N LYS A 121 5.92 -2.19 16.59
CA LYS A 121 5.11 -1.49 17.60
C LYS A 121 5.82 -0.26 18.14
N GLU A 122 7.09 -0.40 18.48
CA GLU A 122 7.92 0.71 18.95
C GLU A 122 8.04 1.83 17.91
N LEU A 123 8.27 1.49 16.62
CA LEU A 123 8.32 2.45 15.54
C LEU A 123 7.01 3.27 15.45
N LYS A 124 5.88 2.60 15.48
CA LYS A 124 4.55 3.24 15.47
C LYS A 124 4.31 4.14 16.69
N GLU A 125 4.68 3.68 17.88
CA GLU A 125 4.51 4.41 19.14
C GLU A 125 5.42 5.64 19.23
N ARG A 126 6.66 5.55 18.72
CA ARG A 126 7.59 6.70 18.67
C ARG A 126 7.15 7.77 17.66
N HIS A 127 6.37 7.38 16.66
CA HIS A 127 5.93 8.28 15.58
C HIS A 127 4.40 8.39 15.43
N PRO A 128 3.63 8.73 16.49
CA PRO A 128 2.16 8.62 16.51
C PRO A 128 1.44 9.56 15.54
N ARG A 129 2.17 10.51 14.94
CA ARG A 129 1.61 11.45 13.96
C ARG A 129 1.96 11.09 12.51
N LYS A 130 2.64 9.98 12.27
CA LYS A 130 2.97 9.48 10.93
C LYS A 130 1.93 8.48 10.46
N LEU A 131 1.77 8.41 9.16
CA LEU A 131 1.07 7.32 8.48
C LEU A 131 2.14 6.38 7.90
N PHE A 132 2.20 5.17 8.42
CA PHE A 132 3.03 4.10 7.87
C PHE A 132 2.21 3.25 6.92
N VAL A 133 2.71 3.06 5.71
CA VAL A 133 2.12 2.20 4.68
C VAL A 133 3.13 1.10 4.38
N PHE A 134 2.86 -0.10 4.87
CA PHE A 134 3.71 -1.26 4.63
C PHE A 134 3.23 -2.03 3.41
N ILE A 135 4.16 -2.32 2.52
CA ILE A 135 3.91 -3.17 1.35
C ILE A 135 4.41 -4.58 1.67
N SER A 136 3.66 -5.60 1.32
CA SER A 136 4.01 -6.99 1.61
C SER A 136 3.75 -7.88 0.40
N HIS A 137 4.51 -8.96 0.32
CA HIS A 137 4.16 -10.08 -0.55
C HIS A 137 2.90 -10.75 -0.01
N ALA A 138 2.23 -11.53 -0.85
CA ALA A 138 1.09 -12.36 -0.43
C ALA A 138 1.50 -13.81 -0.18
N GLU A 139 0.88 -14.41 0.82
CA GLU A 139 0.86 -15.84 1.07
C GLU A 139 -0.61 -16.28 1.19
N GLY A 140 -1.16 -16.75 0.08
CA GLY A 140 -2.60 -16.93 -0.07
C GLY A 140 -3.34 -15.59 0.03
N MET A 141 -4.34 -15.54 0.88
CA MET A 141 -5.19 -14.36 1.09
C MET A 141 -4.61 -13.34 2.08
N HIS A 142 -3.41 -13.55 2.61
CA HIS A 142 -2.80 -12.75 3.66
C HIS A 142 -1.41 -12.21 3.27
N PRO A 143 -0.92 -11.20 3.99
CA PRO A 143 0.48 -10.79 3.87
C PRO A 143 1.42 -11.93 4.26
N ALA A 144 2.53 -12.06 3.54
CA ALA A 144 3.50 -13.13 3.74
C ALA A 144 4.27 -12.99 5.05
N GLY A 145 4.36 -14.09 5.79
CA GLY A 145 5.14 -14.22 7.01
C GLY A 145 4.39 -13.78 8.28
N ARG A 146 4.83 -14.35 9.40
CA ARG A 146 4.18 -14.20 10.72
C ARG A 146 4.05 -12.75 11.19
N THR A 147 5.09 -11.95 10.99
CA THR A 147 5.10 -10.56 11.46
C THR A 147 4.16 -9.71 10.64
N ALA A 148 4.17 -9.83 9.31
CA ALA A 148 3.27 -9.09 8.43
C ALA A 148 1.78 -9.43 8.72
N ARG A 149 1.46 -10.68 9.01
CA ARG A 149 0.12 -11.08 9.47
C ARG A 149 -0.31 -10.40 10.77
N LYS A 150 0.61 -10.25 11.74
CA LYS A 150 0.30 -9.50 12.98
C LYS A 150 0.09 -8.02 12.70
N VAL A 151 0.84 -7.44 11.77
CA VAL A 151 0.64 -6.06 11.31
C VAL A 151 -0.72 -5.92 10.61
N GLU A 152 -1.15 -6.90 9.82
CA GLU A 152 -2.48 -6.92 9.22
C GLU A 152 -3.58 -6.80 10.27
N TYR A 153 -3.51 -7.53 11.39
CA TYR A 153 -4.50 -7.40 12.46
C TYR A 153 -4.54 -6.01 13.09
N ASP A 154 -3.37 -5.38 13.24
CA ASP A 154 -3.22 -4.06 13.88
C ASP A 154 -3.54 -2.90 12.93
N ALA A 155 -3.42 -3.09 11.62
CA ALA A 155 -3.57 -2.04 10.61
C ALA A 155 -4.98 -1.43 10.58
N ASP A 156 -5.04 -0.12 10.35
CA ASP A 156 -6.29 0.64 10.23
C ASP A 156 -6.92 0.47 8.84
N VAL A 157 -6.08 0.36 7.81
CA VAL A 157 -6.49 0.07 6.43
C VAL A 157 -5.69 -1.13 5.92
N LYS A 158 -6.41 -2.09 5.38
CA LYS A 158 -5.91 -3.35 4.85
C LYS A 158 -6.29 -3.44 3.39
N VAL A 159 -5.31 -3.64 2.52
CA VAL A 159 -5.54 -3.65 1.07
C VAL A 159 -4.94 -4.91 0.46
N MET A 160 -5.80 -5.76 -0.04
CA MET A 160 -5.40 -6.90 -0.86
C MET A 160 -5.48 -6.51 -2.35
N VAL A 161 -4.38 -6.67 -3.07
CA VAL A 161 -4.31 -6.41 -4.51
C VAL A 161 -4.34 -7.72 -5.27
N SER A 162 -5.36 -7.88 -6.11
CA SER A 162 -5.54 -9.06 -6.97
C SER A 162 -6.26 -8.67 -8.25
N GLY A 163 -5.82 -9.22 -9.39
CA GLY A 163 -6.48 -9.02 -10.68
C GLY A 163 -6.66 -7.54 -11.06
N PHE A 164 -5.64 -6.70 -10.81
CA PHE A 164 -5.65 -5.26 -11.05
C PHE A 164 -6.75 -4.48 -10.34
N LYS A 165 -7.25 -5.04 -9.24
CA LYS A 165 -8.16 -4.38 -8.29
C LYS A 165 -7.54 -4.39 -6.88
N ALA A 166 -7.81 -3.33 -6.11
CA ALA A 166 -7.41 -3.24 -4.71
C ALA A 166 -8.65 -3.33 -3.81
N TRP A 167 -8.72 -4.39 -3.03
CA TRP A 167 -9.81 -4.72 -2.11
C TRP A 167 -9.48 -4.16 -0.74
N CYS A 168 -10.20 -3.12 -0.34
CA CYS A 168 -9.88 -2.36 0.87
C CYS A 168 -10.83 -2.74 2.03
N LYS A 169 -10.23 -2.98 3.21
CA LYS A 169 -10.93 -3.03 4.49
C LYS A 169 -10.42 -1.88 5.36
N SER A 170 -11.27 -0.92 5.66
CA SER A 170 -10.92 0.30 6.37
C SER A 170 -11.72 0.41 7.66
N ARG A 171 -11.05 0.73 8.78
CA ARG A 171 -11.72 1.06 10.06
C ARG A 171 -12.52 2.35 10.00
N PHE A 172 -12.36 3.12 8.92
CA PHE A 172 -13.02 4.41 8.70
C PHE A 172 -14.27 4.31 7.84
N MET A 173 -14.74 3.08 7.59
CA MET A 173 -15.96 2.78 6.85
C MET A 173 -16.79 1.74 7.62
N GLU A 174 -18.10 1.92 7.65
CA GLU A 174 -19.03 0.98 8.31
C GLU A 174 -19.14 -0.33 7.53
N GLN A 175 -19.03 -0.24 6.20
CA GLN A 175 -19.07 -1.40 5.30
C GLN A 175 -17.87 -1.39 4.36
N PRO A 176 -17.43 -2.53 3.85
CA PRO A 176 -16.41 -2.58 2.81
C PRO A 176 -16.83 -1.75 1.60
N GLY A 177 -15.92 -0.90 1.14
CA GLY A 177 -16.13 -0.12 -0.07
C GLY A 177 -15.97 -0.94 -1.34
N GLU A 178 -16.29 -0.33 -2.47
CA GLU A 178 -16.00 -0.93 -3.78
C GLU A 178 -14.49 -1.04 -3.98
N PRO A 179 -14.03 -2.10 -4.68
CA PRO A 179 -12.61 -2.24 -4.99
C PRO A 179 -12.11 -1.06 -5.83
N TYR A 180 -10.94 -0.55 -5.50
CA TYR A 180 -10.27 0.43 -6.34
C TYR A 180 -9.75 -0.25 -7.61
N THR A 181 -10.14 0.23 -8.78
CA THR A 181 -9.65 -0.29 -10.07
C THR A 181 -8.32 0.37 -10.40
N ILE A 182 -7.27 -0.46 -10.50
CA ILE A 182 -5.89 -0.04 -10.75
C ILE A 182 -5.64 0.18 -12.24
N TRP A 183 -6.16 -0.73 -13.06
CA TRP A 183 -6.08 -0.72 -14.51
C TRP A 183 -7.32 -1.40 -15.11
N GLU A 184 -8.16 -0.61 -15.77
CA GLU A 184 -9.49 -1.04 -16.27
C GLU A 184 -9.41 -2.25 -17.19
N GLU A 185 -8.55 -2.17 -18.24
CA GLU A 185 -8.46 -3.23 -19.24
C GLU A 185 -7.90 -4.53 -18.64
N GLY A 186 -6.90 -4.42 -17.76
CA GLY A 186 -6.32 -5.57 -17.07
C GLY A 186 -7.30 -6.21 -16.10
N ALA A 187 -8.05 -5.41 -15.35
CA ALA A 187 -9.10 -5.89 -14.46
C ALA A 187 -10.21 -6.59 -15.26
N ALA A 188 -10.73 -5.95 -16.32
CA ALA A 188 -11.78 -6.54 -17.16
C ALA A 188 -11.36 -7.90 -17.72
N LYS A 189 -10.14 -7.99 -18.27
CA LYS A 189 -9.61 -9.23 -18.82
C LYS A 189 -9.51 -10.34 -17.77
N THR A 190 -8.93 -10.03 -16.60
CA THR A 190 -8.72 -11.02 -15.53
C THR A 190 -10.04 -11.56 -15.00
N TRP A 191 -11.01 -10.68 -14.72
CA TRP A 191 -12.28 -11.10 -14.13
C TRP A 191 -13.27 -11.70 -15.14
N MET A 192 -13.15 -11.41 -16.44
CA MET A 192 -13.91 -12.13 -17.48
C MET A 192 -13.42 -13.57 -17.66
N GLU A 193 -12.11 -13.80 -17.62
CA GLU A 193 -11.53 -15.15 -17.73
C GLU A 193 -11.89 -16.02 -16.52
N ASP A 194 -11.94 -15.45 -15.31
CA ASP A 194 -12.34 -16.19 -14.09
C ASP A 194 -13.85 -16.52 -14.11
N GLY A 195 -14.72 -15.60 -14.54
CA GLY A 195 -16.14 -15.87 -14.71
C GLY A 195 -16.47 -16.94 -15.76
N GLN A 196 -15.60 -17.14 -16.75
CA GLN A 196 -15.72 -18.23 -17.71
C GLN A 196 -15.30 -19.59 -17.14
N LYS A 197 -14.34 -19.60 -16.20
CA LYS A 197 -13.91 -20.85 -15.52
C LYS A 197 -14.95 -21.37 -14.53
N GLU A 198 -15.68 -20.50 -13.85
CA GLU A 198 -16.78 -20.91 -12.96
C GLU A 198 -17.99 -21.47 -13.73
N ASN A 199 -18.16 -21.12 -15.02
CA ASN A 199 -19.25 -21.59 -15.88
C ASN A 199 -18.82 -22.72 -16.85
N ALA A 200 -17.58 -23.22 -16.76
CA ALA A 200 -17.20 -24.38 -17.55
C ALA A 200 -17.89 -25.63 -16.99
N PRO A 201 -18.65 -26.40 -17.83
CA PRO A 201 -19.27 -27.63 -17.35
C PRO A 201 -18.18 -28.60 -16.90
N GLU A 202 -18.38 -29.22 -15.71
CA GLU A 202 -17.55 -30.33 -15.27
C GLU A 202 -17.55 -31.40 -16.36
N GLU A 203 -16.38 -31.74 -16.90
CA GLU A 203 -16.27 -32.88 -17.79
C GLU A 203 -16.72 -34.15 -17.05
N PRO A 204 -17.60 -34.96 -17.62
CA PRO A 204 -18.02 -36.19 -16.97
C PRO A 204 -16.82 -37.12 -16.83
N ALA A 205 -16.56 -37.54 -15.60
CA ALA A 205 -15.53 -38.54 -15.30
C ALA A 205 -15.81 -39.83 -16.10
N VAL A 206 -14.86 -40.22 -16.93
CA VAL A 206 -14.83 -41.48 -17.65
C VAL A 206 -14.29 -42.59 -16.75
#